data_d2cd70b923a354974270ce9d93f3be1e
#
_entry.id   d2cd70b923a354974270ce9d93f3be1e
#
_cell.length_a   1.000
_cell.length_b   1.000
_cell.length_c   1.000
_cell.angle_alpha   90.00
_cell.angle_beta   90.00
_cell.angle_gamma   90.00
#
_symmetry.space_group_name_H-M   'P 1'
#
loop_
_entity.id
_entity.type
_entity.pdbx_description
1 polymer ?
#
loop_
_entity_poly.entity_id
_entity_poly.type
_entity_poly.pdbx_seq_one_letter_code
_entity_poly.pdbx_strand_id
1 'polypeptide(L)'
;YNAQSDNINNAIDKLTTKDTDPSKLQAKYDKASSYKEEDYTEESYTTLKFVMNQAKELLDKLAVDKKSVSQETADNKAIDLQNKMSTLEKVASYRDNLKKAIDNGKTVRDNNPNSKLINELETALANAENLYNNGSRNKAALQDATKKLISVCSRIQNTGKIDELVDAVNAAQAIIDKDRNILVTGTVTNLEKVIAVIDNAIDSTLLTQAEIDSYKEKLESAVNELAYIPQDDIT
;
A
#
# COMPACT_ATOMS: atom_id res chain seq x y z
N TYR A 1 -34.94 -37.69 -52.46
CA TYR A 1 -34.05 -37.75 -51.23
C TYR A 1 -33.70 -36.38 -50.69
N ASN A 2 -33.52 -35.34 -51.53
CA ASN A 2 -33.10 -34.01 -51.04
C ASN A 2 -34.23 -33.25 -50.31
N ALA A 3 -35.50 -33.32 -50.82
CA ALA A 3 -36.61 -32.62 -50.22
C ALA A 3 -36.99 -33.11 -48.80
N GLN A 4 -36.78 -34.41 -48.51
CA GLN A 4 -37.00 -34.94 -47.15
C GLN A 4 -35.87 -34.53 -46.18
N SER A 5 -34.64 -34.50 -46.65
CA SER A 5 -33.48 -34.02 -45.87
C SER A 5 -33.63 -32.54 -45.53
N ASP A 6 -34.08 -31.71 -46.50
CA ASP A 6 -34.32 -30.27 -46.29
C ASP A 6 -35.48 -30.02 -45.32
N ASN A 7 -36.55 -30.84 -45.40
CA ASN A 7 -37.66 -30.78 -44.45
C ASN A 7 -37.26 -31.18 -43.03
N ILE A 8 -36.38 -32.21 -42.89
CA ILE A 8 -35.85 -32.66 -41.61
C ILE A 8 -34.94 -31.57 -41.04
N ASN A 9 -34.02 -31.02 -41.83
CA ASN A 9 -33.14 -29.94 -41.40
C ASN A 9 -33.92 -28.69 -41.00
N ASN A 10 -34.93 -28.27 -41.77
CA ASN A 10 -35.84 -27.18 -41.42
C ASN A 10 -36.68 -27.47 -40.16
N ALA A 11 -37.04 -28.74 -39.93
CA ALA A 11 -37.74 -29.10 -38.69
C ALA A 11 -36.78 -29.13 -37.47
N ILE A 12 -35.53 -29.60 -37.66
CA ILE A 12 -34.49 -29.54 -36.67
C ILE A 12 -34.15 -28.09 -36.32
N ASP A 13 -33.98 -27.19 -37.32
CA ASP A 13 -33.75 -25.78 -37.14
C ASP A 13 -34.90 -25.07 -36.40
N LYS A 14 -36.14 -25.49 -36.68
CA LYS A 14 -37.33 -24.97 -35.95
C LYS A 14 -37.45 -25.51 -34.52
N LEU A 15 -36.93 -26.70 -34.25
CA LEU A 15 -36.93 -27.34 -32.93
C LEU A 15 -35.76 -26.88 -32.03
N THR A 16 -34.64 -26.50 -32.63
CA THR A 16 -33.40 -26.22 -31.89
C THR A 16 -33.20 -24.76 -31.50
N THR A 17 -34.03 -23.83 -32.04
CA THR A 17 -33.88 -22.41 -31.70
C THR A 17 -35.09 -21.89 -30.94
N LYS A 18 -35.15 -22.26 -29.65
CA LYS A 18 -36.06 -21.57 -28.71
C LYS A 18 -35.57 -20.13 -28.54
N ASP A 19 -36.55 -19.19 -28.50
CA ASP A 19 -36.26 -17.81 -28.16
C ASP A 19 -35.52 -17.73 -26.83
N THR A 20 -34.44 -16.98 -26.78
CA THR A 20 -33.68 -16.70 -25.53
C THR A 20 -34.47 -15.72 -24.67
N ASP A 21 -34.62 -16.05 -23.41
CA ASP A 21 -35.19 -15.17 -22.40
C ASP A 21 -34.10 -14.25 -21.84
N PRO A 22 -34.10 -12.93 -22.13
CA PRO A 22 -33.09 -12.00 -21.65
C PRO A 22 -33.29 -11.55 -20.19
N SER A 23 -34.40 -11.91 -19.55
CA SER A 23 -34.87 -11.31 -18.28
C SER A 23 -33.82 -11.39 -17.19
N LYS A 24 -33.12 -12.52 -17.06
CA LYS A 24 -32.06 -12.73 -16.07
C LYS A 24 -30.84 -11.83 -16.33
N LEU A 25 -30.40 -11.72 -17.59
CA LEU A 25 -29.30 -10.86 -18.00
C LEU A 25 -29.68 -9.39 -17.80
N GLN A 26 -30.89 -8.99 -18.22
CA GLN A 26 -31.40 -7.63 -18.05
C GLN A 26 -31.41 -7.23 -16.56
N ALA A 27 -31.98 -8.07 -15.70
CA ALA A 27 -32.04 -7.79 -14.26
C ALA A 27 -30.63 -7.60 -13.64
N LYS A 28 -29.62 -8.39 -14.07
CA LYS A 28 -28.25 -8.22 -13.61
C LYS A 28 -27.58 -6.97 -14.17
N TYR A 29 -27.85 -6.63 -15.43
CA TYR A 29 -27.37 -5.41 -16.04
C TYR A 29 -27.94 -4.16 -15.35
N ASP A 30 -29.26 -4.13 -15.08
CA ASP A 30 -29.91 -3.02 -14.39
C ASP A 30 -29.35 -2.84 -12.98
N LYS A 31 -29.14 -3.94 -12.26
CA LYS A 31 -28.50 -3.88 -10.95
C LYS A 31 -27.05 -3.36 -11.04
N ALA A 32 -26.27 -3.84 -12.00
CA ALA A 32 -24.90 -3.38 -12.20
C ALA A 32 -24.87 -1.88 -12.56
N SER A 33 -25.83 -1.40 -13.34
CA SER A 33 -25.98 0.01 -13.74
C SER A 33 -26.36 0.93 -12.58
N SER A 34 -26.89 0.40 -11.48
CA SER A 34 -27.22 1.18 -10.28
C SER A 34 -26.02 1.52 -9.40
N TYR A 35 -24.87 0.86 -9.60
CA TYR A 35 -23.66 1.16 -8.84
C TYR A 35 -23.01 2.45 -9.36
N LYS A 36 -22.67 3.36 -8.45
CA LYS A 36 -22.00 4.61 -8.77
C LYS A 36 -20.50 4.42 -8.85
N GLU A 37 -19.92 4.86 -9.95
CA GLU A 37 -18.49 4.71 -10.22
C GLU A 37 -17.61 5.31 -9.12
N GLU A 38 -18.00 6.46 -8.56
CA GLU A 38 -17.29 7.19 -7.52
C GLU A 38 -17.16 6.43 -6.19
N ASP A 39 -18.00 5.44 -5.93
CA ASP A 39 -18.02 4.68 -4.68
C ASP A 39 -16.98 3.56 -4.63
N TYR A 40 -16.40 3.21 -5.79
CA TYR A 40 -15.55 2.03 -5.94
C TYR A 40 -14.15 2.37 -6.47
N THR A 41 -13.20 1.48 -6.20
CA THR A 41 -11.85 1.62 -6.76
C THR A 41 -11.90 1.57 -8.29
N GLU A 42 -11.01 2.32 -8.93
CA GLU A 42 -10.94 2.41 -10.39
C GLU A 42 -10.79 1.04 -11.04
N GLU A 43 -9.94 0.18 -10.50
CA GLU A 43 -9.68 -1.16 -11.01
C GLU A 43 -10.93 -2.06 -10.93
N SER A 44 -11.58 -2.11 -9.76
CA SER A 44 -12.76 -2.97 -9.56
C SER A 44 -13.94 -2.53 -10.42
N TYR A 45 -14.17 -1.21 -10.53
CA TYR A 45 -15.26 -0.69 -11.34
C TYR A 45 -15.00 -0.82 -12.85
N THR A 46 -13.75 -0.62 -13.29
CA THR A 46 -13.39 -0.81 -14.71
C THR A 46 -13.65 -2.25 -15.17
N THR A 47 -13.35 -3.24 -14.32
CA THR A 47 -13.65 -4.64 -14.65
C THR A 47 -15.16 -4.93 -14.72
N LEU A 48 -15.96 -4.33 -13.84
CA LEU A 48 -17.43 -4.42 -13.93
C LEU A 48 -17.94 -3.74 -15.21
N LYS A 49 -17.49 -2.53 -15.51
CA LYS A 49 -17.88 -1.75 -16.68
C LYS A 49 -17.60 -2.49 -17.99
N PHE A 50 -16.47 -3.19 -18.07
CA PHE A 50 -16.13 -4.04 -19.21
C PHE A 50 -17.18 -5.14 -19.43
N VAL A 51 -17.59 -5.86 -18.37
CA VAL A 51 -18.60 -6.92 -18.47
C VAL A 51 -20.00 -6.33 -18.74
N MET A 52 -20.31 -5.15 -18.19
CA MET A 52 -21.55 -4.42 -18.49
C MET A 52 -21.67 -4.08 -19.97
N ASN A 53 -20.59 -3.59 -20.60
CA ASN A 53 -20.60 -3.28 -22.03
C ASN A 53 -20.87 -4.55 -22.87
N GLN A 54 -20.25 -5.66 -22.54
CA GLN A 54 -20.51 -6.94 -23.22
C GLN A 54 -21.96 -7.42 -23.00
N ALA A 55 -22.50 -7.27 -21.77
CA ALA A 55 -23.88 -7.62 -21.47
C ALA A 55 -24.87 -6.76 -22.28
N LYS A 56 -24.59 -5.44 -22.39
CA LYS A 56 -25.39 -4.53 -23.20
C LYS A 56 -25.40 -4.94 -24.67
N GLU A 57 -24.26 -5.28 -25.25
CA GLU A 57 -24.17 -5.77 -26.64
C GLU A 57 -25.02 -7.02 -26.87
N LEU A 58 -25.05 -7.96 -25.90
CA LEU A 58 -25.90 -9.15 -25.99
C LEU A 58 -27.37 -8.81 -25.86
N LEU A 59 -27.75 -7.91 -24.95
CA LEU A 59 -29.14 -7.42 -24.80
C LEU A 59 -29.64 -6.69 -26.05
N ASP A 60 -28.79 -5.84 -26.64
CA ASP A 60 -29.11 -5.12 -27.88
C ASP A 60 -29.34 -6.09 -29.06
N LYS A 61 -28.54 -7.17 -29.19
CA LYS A 61 -28.75 -8.24 -30.16
C LYS A 61 -30.08 -8.97 -29.93
N LEU A 62 -30.37 -9.36 -28.68
CA LEU A 62 -31.58 -10.06 -28.29
C LEU A 62 -32.85 -9.21 -28.47
N ALA A 63 -32.73 -7.88 -28.37
CA ALA A 63 -33.82 -6.96 -28.61
C ALA A 63 -34.21 -6.93 -30.10
N VAL A 64 -33.28 -7.17 -31.02
CA VAL A 64 -33.50 -7.24 -32.47
C VAL A 64 -33.96 -8.64 -32.88
N ASP A 65 -33.26 -9.67 -32.40
CA ASP A 65 -33.57 -11.09 -32.70
C ASP A 65 -33.29 -11.95 -31.47
N LYS A 66 -34.36 -12.52 -30.89
CA LYS A 66 -34.27 -13.38 -29.70
C LYS A 66 -33.50 -14.69 -29.91
N LYS A 67 -33.18 -15.02 -31.14
CA LYS A 67 -32.42 -16.23 -31.52
C LYS A 67 -30.96 -15.91 -31.82
N SER A 68 -30.58 -14.63 -31.82
CA SER A 68 -29.21 -14.16 -32.14
C SER A 68 -28.15 -14.57 -31.11
N VAL A 69 -28.57 -14.92 -29.89
CA VAL A 69 -27.70 -15.31 -28.75
C VAL A 69 -28.32 -16.53 -28.07
N SER A 70 -27.51 -17.54 -27.71
CA SER A 70 -28.04 -18.71 -26.99
C SER A 70 -28.40 -18.37 -25.52
N GLN A 71 -29.36 -19.14 -24.96
CA GLN A 71 -29.72 -19.00 -23.53
C GLN A 71 -28.52 -19.17 -22.62
N GLU A 72 -27.65 -20.15 -22.92
CA GLU A 72 -26.43 -20.40 -22.17
C GLU A 72 -25.50 -19.18 -22.17
N THR A 73 -25.32 -18.53 -23.32
CA THR A 73 -24.50 -17.30 -23.43
C THR A 73 -25.07 -16.17 -22.58
N ALA A 74 -26.38 -15.96 -22.63
CA ALA A 74 -27.05 -14.93 -21.83
C ALA A 74 -26.93 -15.22 -20.32
N ASP A 75 -27.15 -16.48 -19.91
CA ASP A 75 -27.03 -16.90 -18.51
C ASP A 75 -25.60 -16.77 -17.98
N ASN A 76 -24.62 -17.19 -18.76
CA ASN A 76 -23.21 -17.06 -18.39
C ASN A 76 -22.82 -15.59 -18.21
N LYS A 77 -23.28 -14.69 -19.09
CA LYS A 77 -23.02 -13.26 -18.94
C LYS A 77 -23.71 -12.66 -17.72
N ALA A 78 -24.90 -13.14 -17.35
CA ALA A 78 -25.54 -12.76 -16.10
C ALA A 78 -24.75 -13.21 -14.86
N ILE A 79 -24.14 -14.40 -14.92
CA ILE A 79 -23.23 -14.89 -13.87
C ILE A 79 -21.96 -14.04 -13.80
N ASP A 80 -21.36 -13.69 -14.95
CA ASP A 80 -20.19 -12.82 -15.00
C ASP A 80 -20.45 -11.47 -14.33
N LEU A 81 -21.60 -10.83 -14.65
CA LEU A 81 -22.02 -9.59 -13.99
C LEU A 81 -22.15 -9.78 -12.48
N GLN A 82 -22.81 -10.85 -12.04
CA GLN A 82 -22.94 -11.14 -10.61
C GLN A 82 -21.58 -11.28 -9.93
N ASN A 83 -20.64 -12.00 -10.54
CA ASN A 83 -19.29 -12.20 -10.01
C ASN A 83 -18.55 -10.86 -9.92
N LYS A 84 -18.61 -10.01 -10.95
CA LYS A 84 -17.95 -8.70 -10.93
C LYS A 84 -18.58 -7.74 -9.93
N MET A 85 -19.89 -7.75 -9.76
CA MET A 85 -20.55 -6.99 -8.69
C MET A 85 -20.10 -7.43 -7.29
N SER A 86 -19.88 -8.74 -7.08
CA SER A 86 -19.43 -9.27 -5.78
C SER A 86 -17.98 -8.95 -5.45
N THR A 87 -17.16 -8.61 -6.46
CA THR A 87 -15.75 -8.24 -6.30
C THR A 87 -15.52 -6.72 -6.32
N LEU A 88 -16.60 -5.92 -6.32
CA LEU A 88 -16.47 -4.48 -6.20
C LEU A 88 -15.85 -4.08 -4.86
N GLU A 89 -14.84 -3.23 -4.90
CA GLU A 89 -14.11 -2.76 -3.75
C GLU A 89 -14.38 -1.26 -3.50
N LYS A 90 -14.94 -0.94 -2.34
CA LYS A 90 -15.25 0.46 -2.00
C LYS A 90 -13.98 1.27 -1.80
N VAL A 91 -13.93 2.47 -2.38
CA VAL A 91 -12.80 3.39 -2.26
C VAL A 91 -12.79 4.16 -0.93
N ALA A 92 -13.93 4.26 -0.26
CA ALA A 92 -14.09 5.09 0.94
C ALA A 92 -13.04 4.79 2.03
N SER A 93 -12.78 3.52 2.36
CA SER A 93 -11.81 3.14 3.39
C SER A 93 -10.38 3.61 3.08
N TYR A 94 -9.97 3.58 1.82
CA TYR A 94 -8.65 4.06 1.40
C TYR A 94 -8.55 5.58 1.49
N ARG A 95 -9.61 6.29 1.12
CA ARG A 95 -9.69 7.74 1.25
C ARG A 95 -9.72 8.19 2.71
N ASP A 96 -10.45 7.49 3.56
CA ASP A 96 -10.50 7.76 5.01
C ASP A 96 -9.14 7.56 5.67
N ASN A 97 -8.41 6.50 5.29
CA ASN A 97 -7.06 6.27 5.79
C ASN A 97 -6.08 7.36 5.32
N LEU A 98 -6.18 7.76 4.05
CA LEU A 98 -5.38 8.86 3.52
C LEU A 98 -5.69 10.17 4.25
N LYS A 99 -6.97 10.48 4.48
CA LYS A 99 -7.40 11.68 5.23
C LYS A 99 -6.79 11.70 6.64
N LYS A 100 -6.87 10.58 7.37
CA LYS A 100 -6.25 10.45 8.70
C LYS A 100 -4.74 10.66 8.65
N ALA A 101 -4.06 10.12 7.64
CA ALA A 101 -2.63 10.33 7.46
C ALA A 101 -2.28 11.79 7.15
N ILE A 102 -3.09 12.48 6.34
CA ILE A 102 -2.94 13.92 6.06
C ILE A 102 -3.09 14.72 7.35
N ASP A 103 -4.15 14.47 8.14
CA ASP A 103 -4.40 15.23 9.38
C ASP A 103 -3.26 15.01 10.39
N ASN A 104 -2.78 13.77 10.55
CA ASN A 104 -1.61 13.48 11.37
C ASN A 104 -0.35 14.18 10.83
N GLY A 105 -0.12 14.14 9.51
CA GLY A 105 1.02 14.80 8.87
C GLY A 105 1.06 16.31 9.13
N LYS A 106 -0.09 16.98 9.07
CA LYS A 106 -0.21 18.42 9.43
C LYS A 106 0.15 18.66 10.89
N THR A 107 -0.36 17.83 11.80
CA THR A 107 -0.04 17.93 13.24
C THR A 107 1.46 17.74 13.49
N VAL A 108 2.08 16.74 12.82
CA VAL A 108 3.52 16.49 12.95
C VAL A 108 4.32 17.66 12.40
N ARG A 109 3.95 18.22 11.25
CA ARG A 109 4.57 19.41 10.67
C ARG A 109 4.53 20.61 11.64
N ASP A 110 3.35 20.90 12.17
CA ASP A 110 3.11 22.07 13.02
C ASP A 110 3.87 21.96 14.35
N ASN A 111 4.05 20.74 14.88
CA ASN A 111 4.80 20.46 16.10
C ASN A 111 6.32 20.37 15.88
N ASN A 112 6.79 20.25 14.63
CA ASN A 112 8.21 20.04 14.32
C ASN A 112 8.68 20.93 13.16
N PRO A 113 8.49 22.26 13.23
CA PRO A 113 8.74 23.18 12.10
C PRO A 113 10.21 23.24 11.68
N ASN A 114 11.13 22.90 12.58
CA ASN A 114 12.58 22.92 12.34
C ASN A 114 13.17 21.55 11.99
N SER A 115 12.34 20.53 11.78
CA SER A 115 12.82 19.20 11.41
C SER A 115 13.58 19.23 10.08
N LYS A 116 14.74 18.55 10.02
CA LYS A 116 15.48 18.36 8.76
C LYS A 116 14.67 17.64 7.68
N LEU A 117 13.60 16.92 8.06
CA LEU A 117 12.70 16.22 7.17
C LEU A 117 11.45 17.01 6.79
N ILE A 118 11.35 18.30 7.18
CA ILE A 118 10.14 19.10 6.95
C ILE A 118 9.78 19.21 5.47
N ASN A 119 10.75 19.40 4.59
CA ASN A 119 10.53 19.52 3.15
C ASN A 119 10.03 18.17 2.54
N GLU A 120 10.53 17.04 3.06
CA GLU A 120 10.04 15.71 2.65
C GLU A 120 8.59 15.50 3.09
N LEU A 121 8.23 15.94 4.30
CA LEU A 121 6.87 15.89 4.81
C LEU A 121 5.92 16.78 4.01
N GLU A 122 6.31 18.00 3.71
CA GLU A 122 5.50 18.94 2.90
C GLU A 122 5.24 18.39 1.50
N THR A 123 6.27 17.82 0.87
CA THR A 123 6.11 17.17 -0.44
C THR A 123 5.14 15.97 -0.37
N ALA A 124 5.25 15.14 0.66
CA ALA A 124 4.35 14.01 0.87
C ALA A 124 2.91 14.47 1.16
N LEU A 125 2.73 15.53 1.97
CA LEU A 125 1.43 16.15 2.25
C LEU A 125 0.79 16.69 0.97
N ALA A 126 1.53 17.46 0.17
CA ALA A 126 1.01 18.04 -1.08
C ALA A 126 0.53 16.96 -2.04
N ASN A 127 1.29 15.85 -2.19
CA ASN A 127 0.89 14.72 -3.02
C ASN A 127 -0.38 14.04 -2.48
N ALA A 128 -0.45 13.78 -1.18
CA ALA A 128 -1.59 13.14 -0.54
C ALA A 128 -2.86 14.01 -0.62
N GLU A 129 -2.75 15.30 -0.38
CA GLU A 129 -3.85 16.27 -0.51
C GLU A 129 -4.35 16.36 -1.95
N ASN A 130 -3.45 16.35 -2.93
CA ASN A 130 -3.82 16.35 -4.34
C ASN A 130 -4.65 15.10 -4.69
N LEU A 131 -4.20 13.90 -4.30
CA LEU A 131 -4.95 12.66 -4.52
C LEU A 131 -6.32 12.68 -3.82
N TYR A 132 -6.37 13.19 -2.59
CA TYR A 132 -7.61 13.28 -1.83
C TYR A 132 -8.60 14.26 -2.45
N ASN A 133 -8.15 15.50 -2.76
CA ASN A 133 -8.99 16.58 -3.27
C ASN A 133 -9.49 16.32 -4.69
N ASN A 134 -8.68 15.68 -5.53
CA ASN A 134 -9.06 15.30 -6.89
C ASN A 134 -10.00 14.08 -6.94
N GLY A 135 -10.40 13.54 -5.80
CA GLY A 135 -11.30 12.41 -5.75
C GLY A 135 -10.70 11.12 -6.30
N SER A 136 -9.38 10.94 -6.18
CA SER A 136 -8.70 9.73 -6.69
C SER A 136 -9.38 8.44 -6.21
N ARG A 137 -9.56 7.51 -7.14
CA ARG A 137 -10.09 6.17 -6.90
C ARG A 137 -9.02 5.08 -7.13
N ASN A 138 -7.80 5.49 -7.43
CA ASN A 138 -6.66 4.59 -7.61
C ASN A 138 -6.20 4.07 -6.24
N LYS A 139 -6.51 2.81 -5.96
CA LYS A 139 -6.19 2.14 -4.68
C LYS A 139 -4.70 2.19 -4.36
N ALA A 140 -3.84 1.83 -5.31
CA ALA A 140 -2.40 1.79 -5.11
C ALA A 140 -1.86 3.18 -4.76
N ALA A 141 -2.24 4.22 -5.51
CA ALA A 141 -1.81 5.59 -5.25
C ALA A 141 -2.25 6.10 -3.86
N LEU A 142 -3.50 5.81 -3.45
CA LEU A 142 -4.01 6.17 -2.13
C LEU A 142 -3.24 5.47 -1.00
N GLN A 143 -2.95 4.17 -1.16
CA GLN A 143 -2.19 3.39 -0.19
C GLN A 143 -0.73 3.84 -0.08
N ASP A 144 -0.08 4.12 -1.22
CA ASP A 144 1.32 4.53 -1.25
C ASP A 144 1.51 5.92 -0.63
N ALA A 145 0.61 6.87 -0.95
CA ALA A 145 0.62 8.19 -0.31
C ALA A 145 0.38 8.09 1.21
N THR A 146 -0.53 7.20 1.65
CA THR A 146 -0.78 6.94 3.06
C THR A 146 0.47 6.40 3.77
N LYS A 147 1.11 5.37 3.20
CA LYS A 147 2.34 4.76 3.73
C LYS A 147 3.48 5.77 3.80
N LYS A 148 3.66 6.58 2.74
CA LYS A 148 4.72 7.59 2.68
C LYS A 148 4.55 8.62 3.80
N LEU A 149 3.34 9.15 4.01
CA LEU A 149 3.06 10.08 5.10
C LEU A 149 3.36 9.47 6.48
N ILE A 150 2.86 8.24 6.73
CA ILE A 150 3.10 7.54 8.00
C ILE A 150 4.61 7.36 8.24
N SER A 151 5.35 6.98 7.21
CA SER A 151 6.80 6.76 7.29
C SER A 151 7.54 8.06 7.64
N VAL A 152 7.27 9.16 6.93
CA VAL A 152 7.95 10.44 7.18
C VAL A 152 7.59 10.99 8.57
N CYS A 153 6.30 10.91 8.96
CA CYS A 153 5.87 11.34 10.30
C CYS A 153 6.57 10.56 11.40
N SER A 154 6.69 9.24 11.26
CA SER A 154 7.40 8.40 12.24
C SER A 154 8.87 8.78 12.37
N ARG A 155 9.54 9.09 11.23
CA ARG A 155 10.94 9.55 11.25
C ARG A 155 11.09 10.85 12.00
N ILE A 156 10.22 11.85 11.76
CA ILE A 156 10.25 13.14 12.45
C ILE A 156 10.01 12.98 13.94
N GLN A 157 9.00 12.17 14.32
CA GLN A 157 8.65 11.94 15.72
C GLN A 157 9.74 11.22 16.52
N ASN A 158 10.59 10.44 15.84
CA ASN A 158 11.72 9.73 16.45
C ASN A 158 13.00 10.54 16.44
N THR A 159 13.07 11.70 15.74
CA THR A 159 14.30 12.48 15.58
C THR A 159 14.90 12.92 16.93
N GLY A 160 14.10 13.33 17.91
CA GLY A 160 14.60 13.71 19.24
C GLY A 160 15.33 12.58 19.96
N LYS A 161 14.89 11.33 19.77
CA LYS A 161 15.49 10.16 20.38
C LYS A 161 16.70 9.65 19.61
N ILE A 162 16.73 9.84 18.29
CA ILE A 162 17.91 9.63 17.47
C ILE A 162 19.02 10.60 17.91
N ASP A 163 18.69 11.86 18.18
CA ASP A 163 19.67 12.85 18.67
C ASP A 163 20.28 12.39 19.99
N GLU A 164 19.49 11.86 20.93
CA GLU A 164 20.02 11.27 22.17
C GLU A 164 20.98 10.09 21.93
N LEU A 165 20.69 9.24 20.92
CA LEU A 165 21.56 8.13 20.54
C LEU A 165 22.86 8.64 19.91
N VAL A 166 22.76 9.65 19.04
CA VAL A 166 23.94 10.33 18.44
C VAL A 166 24.81 10.97 19.52
N ASP A 167 24.20 11.64 20.50
CA ASP A 167 24.94 12.25 21.63
C ASP A 167 25.64 11.16 22.47
N ALA A 168 24.98 10.02 22.69
CA ALA A 168 25.59 8.89 23.40
C ALA A 168 26.77 8.27 22.63
N VAL A 169 26.65 8.15 21.31
CA VAL A 169 27.75 7.68 20.43
C VAL A 169 28.95 8.67 20.50
N ASN A 170 28.68 9.96 20.39
CA ASN A 170 29.70 11.00 20.47
C ASN A 170 30.41 10.99 21.84
N ALA A 171 29.66 10.79 22.93
CA ALA A 171 30.20 10.67 24.26
C ALA A 171 31.12 9.42 24.40
N ALA A 172 30.68 8.28 23.86
CA ALA A 172 31.51 7.06 23.87
C ALA A 172 32.79 7.21 23.03
N GLN A 173 32.71 7.85 21.86
CA GLN A 173 33.87 8.16 21.04
C GLN A 173 34.84 9.10 21.75
N ALA A 174 34.33 10.11 22.46
CA ALA A 174 35.19 11.03 23.23
C ALA A 174 35.99 10.33 24.36
N ILE A 175 35.43 9.27 24.98
CA ILE A 175 36.15 8.44 25.96
C ILE A 175 37.34 7.73 25.27
N ILE A 176 37.09 7.12 24.11
CA ILE A 176 38.16 6.46 23.33
C ILE A 176 39.26 7.46 22.96
N ASP A 177 38.88 8.60 22.43
CA ASP A 177 39.83 9.60 21.94
C ASP A 177 40.69 10.18 23.06
N LYS A 178 40.11 10.37 24.24
CA LYS A 178 40.80 10.87 25.41
C LYS A 178 41.75 9.83 26.02
N ASP A 179 41.28 8.62 26.21
CA ASP A 179 41.91 7.62 27.06
C ASP A 179 42.53 6.45 26.28
N ARG A 180 42.58 6.47 24.96
CA ARG A 180 43.03 5.40 24.06
C ARG A 180 44.35 4.74 24.50
N ASN A 181 45.31 5.56 24.94
CA ASN A 181 46.67 5.09 25.29
C ASN A 181 46.75 4.33 26.63
N ILE A 182 45.70 4.43 27.46
CA ILE A 182 45.62 3.80 28.76
C ILE A 182 44.48 2.78 28.85
N LEU A 183 43.76 2.54 27.72
CA LEU A 183 42.72 1.54 27.61
C LEU A 183 43.23 0.25 26.98
N VAL A 184 42.71 -0.90 27.42
CA VAL A 184 43.01 -2.20 26.84
C VAL A 184 42.46 -2.27 25.42
N THR A 185 43.33 -2.50 24.43
CA THR A 185 43.00 -2.45 22.99
C THR A 185 41.82 -3.31 22.60
N GLY A 186 41.64 -4.49 23.20
CA GLY A 186 40.53 -5.40 22.91
C GLY A 186 39.15 -4.79 23.25
N THR A 187 39.05 -4.08 24.40
CA THR A 187 37.81 -3.43 24.85
C THR A 187 37.49 -2.20 24.00
N VAL A 188 38.51 -1.43 23.60
CA VAL A 188 38.37 -0.31 22.66
C VAL A 188 37.83 -0.80 21.31
N THR A 189 38.44 -1.85 20.75
CA THR A 189 38.00 -2.42 19.47
C THR A 189 36.55 -2.92 19.52
N ASN A 190 36.10 -3.46 20.66
CA ASN A 190 34.69 -3.87 20.83
C ASN A 190 33.76 -2.66 20.79
N LEU A 191 34.09 -1.59 21.54
CA LEU A 191 33.30 -0.36 21.54
C LEU A 191 33.22 0.31 20.14
N GLU A 192 34.36 0.39 19.44
CA GLU A 192 34.42 0.93 18.06
C GLU A 192 33.53 0.15 17.10
N LYS A 193 33.43 -1.18 17.22
CA LYS A 193 32.51 -2.01 16.44
C LYS A 193 31.05 -1.71 16.74
N VAL A 194 30.70 -1.52 18.02
CA VAL A 194 29.33 -1.18 18.42
C VAL A 194 28.95 0.19 17.87
N ILE A 195 29.84 1.19 17.98
CA ILE A 195 29.67 2.53 17.41
C ILE A 195 29.40 2.42 15.90
N ALA A 196 30.24 1.73 15.15
CA ALA A 196 30.12 1.59 13.70
C ALA A 196 28.79 0.92 13.28
N VAL A 197 28.29 -0.05 14.06
CA VAL A 197 26.97 -0.67 13.82
C VAL A 197 25.84 0.33 14.04
N ILE A 198 25.94 1.15 15.09
CA ILE A 198 24.93 2.17 15.41
C ILE A 198 24.91 3.28 14.36
N ASP A 199 26.07 3.79 13.96
CA ASP A 199 26.19 4.83 12.91
C ASP A 199 25.56 4.35 11.59
N ASN A 200 25.89 3.12 11.18
CA ASN A 200 25.30 2.53 9.98
C ASN A 200 23.76 2.37 10.10
N ALA A 201 23.25 2.04 11.29
CA ALA A 201 21.81 1.93 11.51
C ALA A 201 21.12 3.29 11.48
N ILE A 202 21.75 4.34 12.05
CA ILE A 202 21.23 5.73 12.00
C ILE A 202 21.15 6.23 10.56
N ASP A 203 22.16 5.92 9.74
CA ASP A 203 22.23 6.37 8.35
C ASP A 203 21.30 5.62 7.40
N SER A 204 21.09 4.32 7.64
CA SER A 204 20.48 3.41 6.66
C SER A 204 19.01 3.10 6.91
N THR A 205 18.48 3.26 8.13
CA THR A 205 17.14 2.76 8.48
C THR A 205 16.29 3.73 9.32
N LEU A 206 14.97 3.49 9.27
CA LEU A 206 14.01 4.10 10.18
C LEU A 206 14.04 3.31 11.49
N LEU A 207 14.74 3.83 12.49
CA LEU A 207 14.80 3.18 13.79
C LEU A 207 13.47 3.41 14.55
N THR A 208 12.90 2.31 15.03
CA THR A 208 11.82 2.34 16.03
C THR A 208 12.39 2.70 17.40
N GLN A 209 11.55 3.17 18.33
CA GLN A 209 11.99 3.45 19.69
C GLN A 209 12.65 2.25 20.37
N ALA A 210 12.09 1.05 20.18
CA ALA A 210 12.64 -0.17 20.75
C ALA A 210 14.06 -0.49 20.22
N GLU A 211 14.32 -0.21 18.93
CA GLU A 211 15.65 -0.36 18.34
C GLU A 211 16.62 0.69 18.89
N ILE A 212 16.20 1.95 19.04
CA ILE A 212 16.99 3.01 19.63
C ILE A 212 17.39 2.65 21.07
N ASP A 213 16.41 2.22 21.88
CA ASP A 213 16.66 1.81 23.26
C ASP A 213 17.63 0.61 23.33
N SER A 214 17.45 -0.39 22.44
CA SER A 214 18.36 -1.54 22.34
C SER A 214 19.80 -1.14 21.93
N TYR A 215 19.95 -0.15 21.03
CA TYR A 215 21.27 0.36 20.68
C TYR A 215 21.92 1.14 21.82
N LYS A 216 21.15 1.93 22.58
CA LYS A 216 21.67 2.63 23.80
C LYS A 216 22.14 1.62 24.83
N GLU A 217 21.40 0.55 25.10
CA GLU A 217 21.81 -0.52 26.02
C GLU A 217 23.10 -1.22 25.57
N LYS A 218 23.22 -1.53 24.28
CA LYS A 218 24.46 -2.15 23.73
C LYS A 218 25.66 -1.22 23.84
N LEU A 219 25.48 0.06 23.57
CA LEU A 219 26.51 1.07 23.68
C LEU A 219 26.96 1.22 25.12
N GLU A 220 26.03 1.33 26.06
CA GLU A 220 26.30 1.43 27.50
C GLU A 220 27.04 0.19 28.00
N SER A 221 26.63 -1.02 27.60
CA SER A 221 27.31 -2.25 27.93
C SER A 221 28.77 -2.22 27.44
N ALA A 222 29.01 -1.83 26.20
CA ALA A 222 30.34 -1.76 25.61
C ALA A 222 31.24 -0.69 26.29
N VAL A 223 30.65 0.44 26.70
CA VAL A 223 31.35 1.46 27.48
C VAL A 223 31.72 0.94 28.87
N ASN A 224 30.83 0.23 29.55
CA ASN A 224 31.05 -0.37 30.86
C ASN A 224 32.11 -1.51 30.83
N GLU A 225 32.32 -2.14 29.68
CA GLU A 225 33.34 -3.17 29.46
C GLU A 225 34.73 -2.58 29.19
N LEU A 226 34.87 -1.25 29.06
CA LEU A 226 36.19 -0.64 28.88
C LEU A 226 37.09 -0.94 30.10
N ALA A 227 38.26 -1.46 29.82
CA ALA A 227 39.27 -1.79 30.83
C ALA A 227 40.51 -0.88 30.66
N TYR A 228 41.04 -0.42 31.79
CA TYR A 228 42.26 0.37 31.82
C TYR A 228 43.46 -0.56 31.96
N ILE A 229 44.57 -0.22 31.30
CA ILE A 229 45.85 -0.90 31.49
C ILE A 229 46.32 -0.63 32.90
N PRO A 230 46.78 -1.67 33.67
CA PRO A 230 47.32 -1.47 35.00
C PRO A 230 48.46 -0.43 34.99
N GLN A 231 48.52 0.44 35.99
CA GLN A 231 49.46 1.56 36.04
C GLN A 231 50.94 1.10 36.03
N ASP A 232 51.18 -0.12 36.48
CA ASP A 232 52.54 -0.74 36.51
C ASP A 232 52.99 -1.22 35.12
N ASP A 233 52.07 -1.31 34.13
CA ASP A 233 52.34 -1.76 32.76
C ASP A 233 52.44 -0.60 31.76
N ILE A 234 52.27 0.66 32.22
CA ILE A 234 52.41 1.87 31.40
C ILE A 234 53.87 2.35 31.48
N THR A 235 54.70 1.90 30.52
CA THR A 235 56.12 2.38 30.39
C THR A 235 56.26 3.32 29.20
#